data_9903530f50d17c603214de33850158eb
#
_entry.id   9903530f50d17c603214de33850158eb
#
_cell.length_a   1.000
_cell.length_b   1.000
_cell.length_c   1.000
_cell.angle_alpha   90.00
_cell.angle_beta   90.00
_cell.angle_gamma   90.00
#
_symmetry.space_group_name_H-M   'P 1'
#
loop_
_entity.id
_entity.type
_entity.pdbx_description
1 polymer ?
#
loop_
_entity_poly.entity_id
_entity_poly.type
_entity_poly.pdbx_seq_one_letter_code
_entity_poly.pdbx_strand_id
1 'polypeptide(L)'
;MKLKNIYGVFLMVFVLMFSSCNPIEDRDVLVNSFDPDNIELQVVQATEGGNKLSLQMKTEGVTGYWDYIIDKKYTDRVEVVFPFTGTHTFTYHVTTPYMPTGSPDYTEYVEKNITVDINQLDEALPQAYYYLVGDNLEGKTWVFDGGPAADGGTWWFMSDPGNPWAIWWNAAGDCCPPADAAGKMVFDLAGGANYTYYADANGEPVTGSSFKFNSDYSKLTIEGPANLLGSMEGGGNGGVFQIVELTADKMVLFVPDAAWATGWTWVFRPAE
;
A
#
# COMPACT_ATOMS: atom_id res chain seq x y z
N MET A 1 28.19 -44.12 -58.22
CA MET A 1 27.07 -44.20 -57.27
C MET A 1 25.87 -43.49 -57.86
N LYS A 2 24.76 -44.19 -58.08
CA LYS A 2 23.66 -43.68 -58.92
C LYS A 2 22.84 -42.69 -58.11
N LEU A 3 22.57 -41.52 -58.64
CA LEU A 3 21.84 -40.40 -58.04
C LEU A 3 20.52 -40.80 -57.33
N LYS A 4 19.86 -41.86 -57.80
CA LYS A 4 18.61 -42.40 -57.17
C LYS A 4 18.74 -42.85 -55.71
N ASN A 5 19.91 -43.28 -55.29
CA ASN A 5 20.11 -43.76 -53.93
C ASN A 5 20.28 -42.57 -52.91
N ILE A 6 20.73 -41.42 -53.43
CA ILE A 6 20.91 -40.20 -52.63
C ILE A 6 19.56 -39.61 -52.27
N TYR A 7 18.59 -39.60 -53.19
CA TYR A 7 17.22 -39.09 -52.90
C TYR A 7 16.47 -39.97 -51.88
N GLY A 8 16.68 -41.31 -51.94
CA GLY A 8 16.08 -42.24 -50.97
C GLY A 8 16.60 -42.00 -49.54
N VAL A 9 17.89 -41.78 -49.39
CA VAL A 9 18.49 -41.47 -48.06
C VAL A 9 18.07 -40.10 -47.56
N PHE A 10 17.98 -39.11 -48.44
CA PHE A 10 17.50 -37.76 -48.04
C PHE A 10 16.03 -37.75 -47.64
N LEU A 11 15.18 -38.50 -48.36
CA LEU A 11 13.76 -38.63 -48.00
C LEU A 11 13.59 -39.36 -46.69
N MET A 12 14.38 -40.38 -46.39
CA MET A 12 14.32 -41.15 -45.14
C MET A 12 14.79 -40.33 -43.94
N VAL A 13 15.82 -39.50 -44.11
CA VAL A 13 16.29 -38.57 -43.05
C VAL A 13 15.27 -37.47 -42.80
N PHE A 14 14.60 -36.98 -43.87
CA PHE A 14 13.56 -35.93 -43.75
C PHE A 14 12.32 -36.46 -43.01
N VAL A 15 11.91 -37.70 -43.24
CA VAL A 15 10.79 -38.33 -42.52
C VAL A 15 11.12 -38.60 -41.05
N LEU A 16 12.38 -38.89 -40.72
CA LEU A 16 12.83 -39.07 -39.34
C LEU A 16 12.88 -37.76 -38.54
N MET A 17 13.03 -36.62 -39.21
CA MET A 17 13.00 -35.32 -38.53
C MET A 17 11.59 -34.88 -38.12
N PHE A 18 10.54 -35.39 -38.76
CA PHE A 18 9.15 -35.09 -38.37
C PHE A 18 8.58 -36.01 -37.28
N SER A 19 9.22 -37.13 -37.00
CA SER A 19 8.79 -38.04 -35.94
C SER A 19 9.40 -37.72 -34.54
N SER A 20 10.28 -36.69 -34.48
CA SER A 20 11.01 -36.34 -33.25
C SER A 20 10.32 -35.26 -32.42
N CYS A 21 9.20 -34.73 -32.86
CA CYS A 21 8.41 -33.80 -32.05
C CYS A 21 7.01 -34.36 -31.83
N ASN A 22 6.89 -35.39 -31.01
CA ASN A 22 5.69 -35.50 -30.20
C ASN A 22 5.86 -34.46 -29.12
N PRO A 23 5.06 -33.40 -29.08
CA PRO A 23 4.99 -32.59 -27.88
C PRO A 23 4.57 -33.53 -26.76
N ILE A 24 5.32 -33.56 -25.70
CA ILE A 24 4.88 -34.18 -24.45
C ILE A 24 3.71 -33.30 -23.96
N GLU A 25 2.52 -33.55 -24.54
CA GLU A 25 1.27 -32.88 -24.14
C GLU A 25 0.64 -33.52 -22.87
N ASP A 26 1.23 -34.57 -22.36
CA ASP A 26 0.98 -34.98 -20.99
C ASP A 26 1.81 -34.07 -20.05
N ARG A 27 1.48 -32.79 -20.04
CA ARG A 27 1.64 -32.05 -18.82
C ARG A 27 0.68 -32.71 -17.86
N ASP A 28 1.21 -33.60 -17.04
CA ASP A 28 0.56 -33.90 -15.77
C ASP A 28 0.20 -32.54 -15.19
N VAL A 29 -1.08 -32.23 -15.18
CA VAL A 29 -1.58 -31.06 -14.48
C VAL A 29 -1.03 -31.28 -13.09
N LEU A 30 -0.14 -30.39 -12.64
CA LEU A 30 0.33 -30.41 -11.26
C LEU A 30 -0.93 -30.27 -10.41
N VAL A 31 -1.51 -31.41 -10.08
CA VAL A 31 -2.64 -31.46 -9.16
C VAL A 31 -2.08 -30.89 -7.86
N ASN A 32 -2.59 -29.75 -7.46
CA ASN A 32 -2.23 -29.15 -6.20
C ASN A 32 -2.48 -30.21 -5.12
N SER A 33 -1.41 -30.64 -4.51
CA SER A 33 -1.42 -31.68 -3.48
C SER A 33 -1.84 -31.15 -2.11
N PHE A 34 -2.21 -29.86 -2.02
CA PHE A 34 -2.67 -29.28 -0.76
C PHE A 34 -4.21 -29.29 -0.68
N ASP A 35 -4.70 -29.54 0.51
CA ASP A 35 -6.10 -29.38 0.86
C ASP A 35 -6.28 -27.98 1.46
N PRO A 36 -7.15 -27.11 0.87
CA PRO A 36 -7.41 -25.80 1.41
C PRO A 36 -7.81 -25.77 2.88
N ASP A 37 -8.48 -26.81 3.35
CA ASP A 37 -8.91 -26.91 4.75
C ASP A 37 -7.75 -27.17 5.72
N ASN A 38 -6.65 -27.71 5.21
CA ASN A 38 -5.44 -28.03 5.97
C ASN A 38 -4.36 -26.95 5.92
N ILE A 39 -4.66 -25.75 5.38
CA ILE A 39 -3.73 -24.64 5.41
C ILE A 39 -3.61 -24.11 6.85
N GLU A 40 -2.41 -24.20 7.40
CA GLU A 40 -2.10 -23.78 8.75
C GLU A 40 -1.42 -22.42 8.76
N LEU A 41 -2.04 -21.46 9.45
CA LEU A 41 -1.48 -20.15 9.73
C LEU A 41 -1.14 -20.03 11.21
N GLN A 42 -0.10 -19.28 11.51
CA GLN A 42 0.30 -18.97 12.87
C GLN A 42 0.68 -17.50 13.00
N VAL A 43 0.21 -16.85 14.07
CA VAL A 43 0.73 -15.56 14.55
C VAL A 43 1.43 -15.79 15.87
N VAL A 44 2.67 -15.34 15.95
CA VAL A 44 3.44 -15.36 17.20
C VAL A 44 3.66 -13.92 17.62
N GLN A 45 3.24 -13.58 18.84
CA GLN A 45 3.52 -12.30 19.49
C GLN A 45 4.79 -12.45 20.32
N ALA A 46 5.72 -11.48 20.22
CA ALA A 46 6.96 -11.48 21.00
C ALA A 46 6.67 -11.37 22.51
N THR A 47 5.65 -10.60 22.84
CA THR A 47 5.04 -10.48 24.20
C THR A 47 3.55 -10.77 24.05
N GLU A 48 2.95 -11.44 25.01
CA GLU A 48 1.50 -11.71 24.98
C GLU A 48 0.70 -10.41 24.88
N GLY A 49 -0.13 -10.29 23.85
CA GLY A 49 -0.88 -9.07 23.54
C GLY A 49 -0.05 -7.91 23.00
N GLY A 50 1.25 -8.11 22.76
CA GLY A 50 2.15 -7.09 22.21
C GLY A 50 2.05 -6.93 20.70
N ASN A 51 2.60 -5.84 20.20
CA ASN A 51 2.48 -5.43 18.80
C ASN A 51 3.62 -5.92 17.87
N LYS A 52 4.62 -6.63 18.38
CA LYS A 52 5.64 -7.27 17.55
C LYS A 52 5.20 -8.68 17.18
N LEU A 53 4.91 -8.86 15.92
CA LEU A 53 4.27 -10.05 15.37
C LEU A 53 5.19 -10.78 14.40
N SER A 54 5.13 -12.12 14.41
CA SER A 54 5.64 -13.00 13.36
C SER A 54 4.45 -13.74 12.76
N LEU A 55 4.09 -13.39 11.52
CA LEU A 55 3.06 -14.07 10.75
C LEU A 55 3.72 -15.22 9.98
N GLN A 56 3.17 -16.42 10.05
CA GLN A 56 3.75 -17.61 9.44
C GLN A 56 2.68 -18.45 8.75
N MET A 57 2.91 -18.80 7.51
CA MET A 57 2.21 -19.86 6.82
C MET A 57 3.07 -21.14 6.97
N LYS A 58 2.48 -22.19 7.49
CA LYS A 58 3.18 -23.41 7.95
C LYS A 58 3.06 -24.58 6.97
N THR A 59 2.11 -24.55 6.05
CA THR A 59 1.83 -25.65 5.14
C THR A 59 2.89 -25.73 4.03
N GLU A 60 3.61 -26.82 3.96
CA GLU A 60 4.63 -27.06 2.94
C GLU A 60 4.03 -27.16 1.54
N GLY A 61 4.74 -26.65 0.53
CA GLY A 61 4.35 -26.73 -0.87
C GLY A 61 3.26 -25.73 -1.29
N VAL A 62 2.77 -24.89 -0.37
CA VAL A 62 1.84 -23.81 -0.64
C VAL A 62 2.60 -22.50 -0.68
N THR A 63 2.34 -21.67 -1.68
CA THR A 63 2.94 -20.35 -1.83
C THR A 63 1.88 -19.27 -1.91
N GLY A 64 2.21 -18.07 -1.45
CA GLY A 64 1.26 -16.96 -1.46
C GLY A 64 1.85 -15.66 -0.92
N TYR A 65 0.97 -14.82 -0.41
CA TYR A 65 1.36 -13.57 0.22
C TYR A 65 0.46 -13.24 1.40
N TRP A 66 1.04 -12.57 2.38
CA TRP A 66 0.30 -11.97 3.48
C TRP A 66 -0.26 -10.60 3.09
N ASP A 67 -1.54 -10.38 3.38
CA ASP A 67 -2.16 -9.07 3.51
C ASP A 67 -2.40 -8.84 5.00
N TYR A 68 -1.65 -7.91 5.59
CA TYR A 68 -1.72 -7.64 7.02
C TYR A 68 -2.10 -6.18 7.30
N ILE A 69 -3.05 -5.67 6.50
CA ILE A 69 -3.72 -4.36 6.64
C ILE A 69 -2.81 -3.20 6.21
N ILE A 70 -1.61 -3.11 6.78
CA ILE A 70 -0.69 -1.99 6.49
C ILE A 70 0.17 -2.20 5.25
N ASP A 71 0.40 -3.46 4.85
CA ASP A 71 1.21 -3.80 3.66
C ASP A 71 0.91 -5.24 3.20
N LYS A 72 1.47 -5.61 2.04
CA LYS A 72 1.45 -6.96 1.48
C LYS A 72 2.86 -7.48 1.31
N LYS A 73 3.11 -8.73 1.71
CA LYS A 73 4.42 -9.38 1.58
C LYS A 73 4.29 -10.74 0.91
N TYR A 74 5.01 -10.92 -0.20
CA TYR A 74 5.06 -12.16 -0.98
C TYR A 74 6.09 -13.13 -0.37
N THR A 75 5.77 -13.61 0.83
CA THR A 75 6.60 -14.55 1.60
C THR A 75 5.72 -15.30 2.58
N ASP A 76 6.17 -16.47 3.01
CA ASP A 76 5.47 -17.31 4.00
C ASP A 76 5.65 -16.78 5.42
N ARG A 77 6.62 -15.90 5.65
CA ARG A 77 6.90 -15.32 6.96
C ARG A 77 7.08 -13.81 6.89
N VAL A 78 6.39 -13.10 7.78
CA VAL A 78 6.49 -11.64 7.96
C VAL A 78 6.78 -11.34 9.42
N GLU A 79 7.80 -10.51 9.66
CA GLU A 79 8.04 -9.86 10.95
C GLU A 79 7.55 -8.40 10.83
N VAL A 80 6.71 -7.99 11.76
CA VAL A 80 6.13 -6.65 11.75
C VAL A 80 5.93 -6.11 13.17
N VAL A 81 6.18 -4.82 13.36
CA VAL A 81 5.70 -4.05 14.51
C VAL A 81 4.40 -3.40 14.06
N PHE A 82 3.27 -3.94 14.54
CA PHE A 82 1.94 -3.52 14.11
C PHE A 82 1.49 -2.26 14.86
N PRO A 83 0.94 -1.25 14.18
CA PRO A 83 0.80 0.07 14.79
C PRO A 83 -0.50 0.31 15.55
N PHE A 84 -1.43 -0.65 15.59
CA PHE A 84 -2.74 -0.43 16.23
C PHE A 84 -3.02 -1.46 17.31
N THR A 85 -3.72 -1.04 18.38
CA THR A 85 -4.34 -1.95 19.33
C THR A 85 -5.71 -2.42 18.83
N GLY A 86 -6.20 -3.53 19.39
CA GLY A 86 -7.50 -4.13 19.04
C GLY A 86 -7.38 -5.51 18.43
N THR A 87 -8.52 -6.02 17.97
CA THR A 87 -8.61 -7.31 17.28
C THR A 87 -8.44 -7.11 15.79
N HIS A 88 -7.41 -7.74 15.20
CA HIS A 88 -7.09 -7.61 13.79
C HIS A 88 -7.10 -8.96 13.09
N THR A 89 -7.60 -8.98 11.85
CA THR A 89 -7.60 -10.16 10.99
C THR A 89 -6.59 -9.96 9.87
N PHE A 90 -5.66 -10.89 9.73
CA PHE A 90 -4.69 -10.95 8.65
C PHE A 90 -5.07 -12.05 7.68
N THR A 91 -4.86 -11.82 6.39
CA THR A 91 -5.22 -12.76 5.33
C THR A 91 -3.97 -13.28 4.63
N TYR A 92 -3.89 -14.59 4.48
CA TYR A 92 -2.93 -15.21 3.57
C TYR A 92 -3.63 -15.58 2.27
N HIS A 93 -3.20 -14.98 1.16
CA HIS A 93 -3.69 -15.25 -0.17
C HIS A 93 -2.80 -16.31 -0.82
N VAL A 94 -3.35 -17.48 -1.07
CA VAL A 94 -2.64 -18.56 -1.75
C VAL A 94 -2.59 -18.29 -3.24
N THR A 95 -1.40 -18.21 -3.81
CA THR A 95 -1.19 -17.99 -5.25
C THR A 95 -1.08 -19.29 -6.02
N THR A 96 -0.84 -20.42 -5.35
CA THR A 96 -0.90 -21.74 -5.95
C THR A 96 -2.36 -22.06 -6.28
N PRO A 97 -2.72 -22.26 -7.56
CA PRO A 97 -4.10 -22.54 -7.91
C PRO A 97 -4.55 -23.89 -7.35
N TYR A 98 -5.77 -23.93 -6.82
CA TYR A 98 -6.41 -25.15 -6.37
C TYR A 98 -7.47 -25.60 -7.39
N MET A 99 -7.45 -26.89 -7.74
CA MET A 99 -8.49 -27.50 -8.58
C MET A 99 -9.36 -28.40 -7.75
N PRO A 100 -10.64 -28.02 -7.50
CA PRO A 100 -11.58 -28.88 -6.79
C PRO A 100 -11.78 -30.22 -7.50
N THR A 101 -11.92 -31.29 -6.74
CA THR A 101 -12.19 -32.61 -7.28
C THR A 101 -13.47 -32.61 -8.10
N GLY A 102 -13.40 -32.99 -9.38
CA GLY A 102 -14.55 -33.03 -10.28
C GLY A 102 -14.76 -31.77 -11.15
N SER A 103 -13.88 -30.79 -11.05
CA SER A 103 -13.90 -29.57 -11.87
C SER A 103 -12.54 -29.31 -12.53
N PRO A 104 -12.11 -30.11 -13.51
CA PRO A 104 -10.76 -30.03 -14.07
C PRO A 104 -10.46 -28.70 -14.79
N ASP A 105 -11.50 -27.95 -15.16
CA ASP A 105 -11.38 -26.69 -15.90
C ASP A 105 -11.54 -25.45 -15.01
N TYR A 106 -11.71 -25.62 -13.69
CA TYR A 106 -11.94 -24.51 -12.76
C TYR A 106 -10.82 -24.44 -11.73
N THR A 107 -10.21 -23.26 -11.62
CA THR A 107 -9.16 -22.96 -10.66
C THR A 107 -9.69 -21.99 -9.60
N GLU A 108 -9.61 -22.36 -8.35
CA GLU A 108 -9.92 -21.49 -7.22
C GLU A 108 -8.64 -20.94 -6.59
N TYR A 109 -8.73 -19.69 -6.12
CA TYR A 109 -7.73 -19.09 -5.26
C TYR A 109 -8.25 -19.10 -3.83
N VAL A 110 -7.41 -19.57 -2.92
CA VAL A 110 -7.79 -19.75 -1.53
C VAL A 110 -7.30 -18.61 -0.70
N GLU A 111 -8.16 -18.11 0.19
CA GLU A 111 -7.82 -17.12 1.21
C GLU A 111 -8.01 -17.74 2.58
N LYS A 112 -7.04 -17.54 3.46
CA LYS A 112 -7.11 -17.99 4.86
C LYS A 112 -6.89 -16.80 5.78
N ASN A 113 -7.72 -16.74 6.80
CA ASN A 113 -7.71 -15.67 7.78
C ASN A 113 -7.19 -16.17 9.12
N ILE A 114 -6.45 -15.30 9.82
CA ILE A 114 -6.07 -15.51 11.20
C ILE A 114 -6.27 -14.20 11.97
N THR A 115 -6.85 -14.31 13.17
CA THR A 115 -7.16 -13.16 14.02
C THR A 115 -6.22 -13.11 15.21
N VAL A 116 -5.80 -11.91 15.59
CA VAL A 116 -4.93 -11.65 16.73
C VAL A 116 -5.42 -10.45 17.51
N ASP A 117 -5.34 -10.54 18.83
CA ASP A 117 -5.62 -9.44 19.75
C ASP A 117 -4.31 -8.75 20.15
N ILE A 118 -4.24 -7.44 19.91
CA ILE A 118 -3.10 -6.59 20.27
C ILE A 118 -3.59 -5.63 21.35
N ASN A 119 -3.10 -5.81 22.58
CA ASN A 119 -3.57 -5.08 23.74
C ASN A 119 -2.65 -3.93 24.14
N GLN A 120 -1.40 -3.95 23.62
CA GLN A 120 -0.38 -2.96 23.97
C GLN A 120 0.59 -2.74 22.81
N LEU A 121 1.09 -1.52 22.69
CA LEU A 121 2.17 -1.15 21.76
C LEU A 121 3.49 -1.11 22.57
N ASP A 122 4.02 -2.29 22.89
CA ASP A 122 5.23 -2.47 23.71
C ASP A 122 6.53 -2.35 22.90
N GLU A 123 6.48 -2.49 21.59
CA GLU A 123 7.58 -2.15 20.69
C GLU A 123 7.35 -0.81 20.02
N ALA A 124 8.39 0.00 19.94
CA ALA A 124 8.33 1.32 19.33
C ALA A 124 7.96 1.25 17.85
N LEU A 125 7.06 2.12 17.43
CA LEU A 125 6.70 2.26 16.03
C LEU A 125 7.81 2.97 15.24
N PRO A 126 7.82 2.84 13.90
CA PRO A 126 8.62 3.70 13.05
C PRO A 126 8.34 5.19 13.30
N GLN A 127 9.38 6.01 13.27
CA GLN A 127 9.33 7.43 13.63
C GLN A 127 8.26 8.23 12.85
N ALA A 128 7.96 7.84 11.62
CA ALA A 128 6.95 8.48 10.78
C ALA A 128 5.55 8.50 11.44
N TYR A 129 5.21 7.46 12.20
CA TYR A 129 3.93 7.45 12.94
C TYR A 129 3.92 8.53 14.02
N TYR A 130 4.97 8.65 14.84
CA TYR A 130 5.05 9.67 15.88
C TYR A 130 5.02 11.11 15.30
N TYR A 131 5.67 11.31 14.17
CA TYR A 131 5.61 12.60 13.48
C TYR A 131 4.19 12.91 13.01
N LEU A 132 3.49 11.93 12.43
CA LEU A 132 2.16 12.17 11.85
C LEU A 132 1.07 12.29 12.91
N VAL A 133 1.07 11.40 13.93
CA VAL A 133 -0.04 11.28 14.90
C VAL A 133 0.28 11.81 16.30
N GLY A 134 1.52 12.25 16.54
CA GLY A 134 1.98 12.74 17.85
C GLY A 134 2.64 11.66 18.70
N ASP A 135 3.43 12.09 19.68
CA ASP A 135 4.26 11.22 20.51
C ASP A 135 3.46 10.27 21.39
N ASN A 136 2.25 10.66 21.78
CA ASN A 136 1.33 9.83 22.58
C ASN A 136 0.44 8.91 21.73
N LEU A 137 0.52 9.01 20.38
CA LEU A 137 -0.30 8.24 19.42
C LEU A 137 -1.83 8.46 19.53
N GLU A 138 -2.28 9.43 20.33
CA GLU A 138 -3.70 9.75 20.54
C GLU A 138 -4.30 10.59 19.41
N GLY A 139 -3.44 11.21 18.62
CA GLY A 139 -3.82 11.97 17.44
C GLY A 139 -3.17 13.36 17.38
N LYS A 140 -2.93 13.81 16.15
CA LYS A 140 -2.39 15.13 15.85
C LYS A 140 -3.24 15.81 14.80
N THR A 141 -3.50 17.10 15.04
CA THR A 141 -4.19 17.96 14.10
C THR A 141 -3.20 18.71 13.24
N TRP A 142 -3.43 18.70 11.94
CA TRP A 142 -2.63 19.40 10.94
C TRP A 142 -3.47 20.46 10.26
N VAL A 143 -2.86 21.63 10.03
CA VAL A 143 -3.43 22.78 9.31
C VAL A 143 -2.41 23.26 8.28
N PHE A 144 -2.82 24.11 7.35
CA PHE A 144 -1.87 24.73 6.46
C PHE A 144 -0.80 25.53 7.20
N ASP A 145 0.43 25.45 6.72
CA ASP A 145 1.49 26.39 7.08
C ASP A 145 1.22 27.72 6.37
N GLY A 146 1.42 28.84 7.06
CA GLY A 146 1.24 30.19 6.51
C GLY A 146 2.24 30.58 5.43
N GLY A 147 3.26 29.76 5.18
CA GLY A 147 4.27 30.01 4.17
C GLY A 147 5.21 31.17 4.48
N PRO A 148 5.99 31.63 3.47
CA PRO A 148 6.95 32.71 3.64
C PRO A 148 6.30 34.10 3.91
N ALA A 149 5.03 34.26 3.57
CA ALA A 149 4.30 35.53 3.76
C ALA A 149 4.02 35.85 5.23
N ALA A 150 4.26 34.97 6.16
CA ALA A 150 4.27 35.17 7.62
C ALA A 150 2.97 35.70 8.28
N ASP A 151 1.88 35.82 7.57
CA ASP A 151 0.61 36.36 8.03
C ASP A 151 -0.55 35.35 8.09
N GLY A 152 -0.21 34.06 8.18
CA GLY A 152 -1.18 33.00 8.37
C GLY A 152 -1.88 32.53 7.10
N GLY A 153 -1.29 32.79 5.94
CA GLY A 153 -1.78 32.31 4.65
C GLY A 153 -1.72 30.80 4.51
N THR A 154 -2.14 30.33 3.36
CA THR A 154 -2.16 28.91 2.99
C THR A 154 -0.99 28.63 2.05
N TRP A 155 -0.06 27.78 2.47
CA TRP A 155 1.09 27.46 1.61
C TRP A 155 0.88 26.16 0.85
N TRP A 156 0.36 26.31 -0.32
CA TRP A 156 0.24 25.27 -1.34
C TRP A 156 0.54 25.89 -2.68
N PHE A 157 1.20 25.15 -3.56
CA PHE A 157 1.67 25.76 -4.80
C PHE A 157 1.85 24.74 -5.92
N MET A 158 1.71 25.22 -7.14
CA MET A 158 2.11 24.52 -8.34
C MET A 158 3.63 24.49 -8.43
N SER A 159 4.18 23.32 -8.72
CA SER A 159 5.61 23.09 -8.81
C SER A 159 6.00 22.31 -10.08
N ASP A 160 7.29 22.17 -10.31
CA ASP A 160 7.82 21.27 -11.34
C ASP A 160 7.49 19.82 -11.00
N PRO A 161 7.04 18.99 -11.97
CA PRO A 161 6.75 17.57 -11.70
C PRO A 161 7.93 16.75 -11.18
N GLY A 162 9.15 17.16 -11.47
CA GLY A 162 10.37 16.51 -11.01
C GLY A 162 10.99 17.13 -9.76
N ASN A 163 10.46 18.26 -9.27
CA ASN A 163 11.02 18.97 -8.13
C ASN A 163 9.94 19.70 -7.32
N PRO A 164 9.57 19.18 -6.14
CA PRO A 164 8.52 19.76 -5.29
C PRO A 164 8.78 21.19 -4.84
N TRP A 165 10.03 21.65 -4.87
CA TRP A 165 10.41 23.01 -4.45
C TRP A 165 10.72 23.96 -5.61
N ALA A 166 10.62 23.52 -6.85
CA ALA A 166 10.70 24.40 -8.01
C ALA A 166 9.34 25.05 -8.27
N ILE A 167 9.03 26.10 -7.55
CA ILE A 167 7.72 26.76 -7.50
C ILE A 167 7.46 27.51 -8.80
N TRP A 168 6.36 27.18 -9.47
CA TRP A 168 5.91 27.86 -10.68
C TRP A 168 4.84 28.91 -10.40
N TRP A 169 4.04 28.72 -9.34
CA TRP A 169 2.96 29.60 -8.98
C TRP A 169 2.72 29.57 -7.47
N ASN A 170 2.27 30.69 -6.91
CA ASN A 170 1.97 30.88 -5.48
C ASN A 170 3.19 30.71 -4.54
N ALA A 171 4.34 31.25 -4.96
CA ALA A 171 5.60 31.14 -4.21
C ALA A 171 5.54 31.72 -2.79
N ALA A 172 4.72 32.76 -2.57
CA ALA A 172 4.57 33.41 -1.28
C ALA A 172 3.47 32.79 -0.40
N GLY A 173 2.58 31.94 -0.97
CA GLY A 173 1.46 31.40 -0.26
C GLY A 173 0.33 32.39 0.04
N ASP A 174 0.34 33.55 -0.64
CA ASP A 174 -0.55 34.69 -0.39
C ASP A 174 -1.71 34.83 -1.40
N CYS A 175 -1.74 33.97 -2.41
CA CYS A 175 -2.76 33.99 -3.46
C CYS A 175 -3.72 32.81 -3.36
N CYS A 176 -4.95 33.10 -3.66
CA CYS A 176 -5.93 32.18 -4.17
C CYS A 176 -6.07 30.88 -3.31
N PRO A 177 -6.38 31.02 -2.01
CA PRO A 177 -6.45 29.87 -1.12
C PRO A 177 -7.53 28.89 -1.61
N PRO A 178 -7.34 27.56 -1.39
CA PRO A 178 -8.35 26.58 -1.69
C PRO A 178 -9.60 26.82 -0.84
N ALA A 179 -10.74 26.29 -1.29
CA ALA A 179 -12.03 26.49 -0.62
C ALA A 179 -12.03 25.99 0.84
N ASP A 180 -11.18 25.03 1.17
CA ASP A 180 -11.01 24.42 2.48
C ASP A 180 -9.76 24.92 3.24
N ALA A 181 -9.22 26.08 2.87
CA ALA A 181 -8.00 26.67 3.48
C ALA A 181 -8.09 26.82 5.00
N ALA A 182 -9.30 27.07 5.56
CA ALA A 182 -9.55 27.19 6.97
C ALA A 182 -9.82 25.82 7.66
N GLY A 183 -9.69 24.75 6.92
CA GLY A 183 -9.91 23.38 7.39
C GLY A 183 -8.77 22.81 8.22
N LYS A 184 -8.95 21.57 8.63
CA LYS A 184 -7.94 20.80 9.38
C LYS A 184 -8.04 19.31 9.08
N MET A 185 -6.97 18.60 9.37
CA MET A 185 -6.84 17.17 9.27
C MET A 185 -6.44 16.59 10.61
N VAL A 186 -7.01 15.45 10.99
CA VAL A 186 -6.63 14.73 12.20
C VAL A 186 -6.21 13.32 11.79
N PHE A 187 -5.03 12.90 12.24
CA PHE A 187 -4.52 11.54 12.10
C PHE A 187 -4.37 10.94 13.49
N ASP A 188 -4.94 9.75 13.73
CA ASP A 188 -4.82 9.02 14.98
C ASP A 188 -4.69 7.50 14.77
N LEU A 189 -4.31 6.77 15.82
CA LEU A 189 -4.17 5.32 15.82
C LEU A 189 -5.15 4.62 16.77
N ALA A 190 -6.26 5.26 17.12
CA ALA A 190 -7.26 4.69 18.03
C ALA A 190 -8.04 3.54 17.36
N GLY A 191 -7.56 2.30 17.55
CA GLY A 191 -8.14 1.09 16.95
C GLY A 191 -7.90 0.91 15.47
N GLY A 192 -7.14 1.80 14.83
CA GLY A 192 -6.79 1.76 13.40
C GLY A 192 -6.10 3.03 12.97
N ALA A 193 -5.64 3.07 11.71
CA ALA A 193 -5.06 4.27 11.11
C ALA A 193 -6.17 5.21 10.64
N ASN A 194 -6.68 6.04 11.54
CA ASN A 194 -7.81 6.89 11.27
C ASN A 194 -7.39 8.24 10.67
N TYR A 195 -8.16 8.68 9.70
CA TYR A 195 -8.04 10.00 9.11
C TYR A 195 -9.40 10.70 9.15
N THR A 196 -9.42 11.90 9.74
CA THR A 196 -10.60 12.75 9.80
C THR A 196 -10.30 14.10 9.17
N TYR A 197 -11.14 14.51 8.24
CA TYR A 197 -11.02 15.76 7.51
C TYR A 197 -12.13 16.73 7.91
N TYR A 198 -11.78 18.00 8.02
CA TYR A 198 -12.69 19.12 8.23
C TYR A 198 -12.45 20.16 7.16
N ALA A 199 -13.46 20.41 6.32
CA ALA A 199 -13.38 21.48 5.30
C ALA A 199 -13.32 22.89 5.92
N ASP A 200 -13.84 23.05 7.13
CA ASP A 200 -13.74 24.23 7.97
C ASP A 200 -13.41 23.78 9.39
N ALA A 201 -12.57 24.52 10.12
CA ALA A 201 -12.08 24.12 11.45
C ALA A 201 -13.21 23.87 12.47
N ASN A 202 -14.36 24.50 12.29
CA ASN A 202 -15.55 24.38 13.13
C ASN A 202 -16.70 23.62 12.45
N GLY A 203 -16.45 23.07 11.23
CA GLY A 203 -17.44 22.34 10.46
C GLY A 203 -17.61 20.88 10.91
N GLU A 204 -18.51 20.19 10.25
CA GLU A 204 -18.74 18.76 10.48
C GLU A 204 -17.57 17.94 9.94
N PRO A 205 -17.13 16.90 10.67
CA PRO A 205 -16.06 16.02 10.20
C PRO A 205 -16.51 15.09 9.08
N VAL A 206 -15.65 14.86 8.13
CA VAL A 206 -15.72 13.71 7.22
C VAL A 206 -14.90 12.59 7.85
N THR A 207 -15.59 11.57 8.35
CA THR A 207 -15.03 10.39 9.02
C THR A 207 -15.08 9.15 8.14
N GLY A 208 -14.53 8.03 8.62
CA GLY A 208 -14.54 6.75 7.89
C GLY A 208 -13.47 6.66 6.82
N SER A 209 -12.48 7.54 6.87
CA SER A 209 -11.26 7.44 6.07
C SER A 209 -10.12 6.88 6.89
N SER A 210 -9.17 6.28 6.21
CA SER A 210 -7.95 5.74 6.80
C SER A 210 -6.72 6.30 6.09
N PHE A 211 -5.56 6.13 6.73
CA PHE A 211 -4.29 6.41 6.09
C PHE A 211 -3.35 5.20 6.15
N LYS A 212 -2.40 5.16 5.25
CA LYS A 212 -1.30 4.20 5.31
C LYS A 212 -0.02 4.79 4.75
N PHE A 213 1.10 4.36 5.29
CA PHE A 213 2.41 4.56 4.69
C PHE A 213 2.74 3.38 3.76
N ASN A 214 3.56 3.61 2.75
CA ASN A 214 4.26 2.52 2.07
C ASN A 214 5.44 2.02 2.92
N SER A 215 6.10 0.94 2.50
CA SER A 215 7.10 0.23 3.30
C SER A 215 8.35 1.04 3.65
N ASP A 216 8.67 2.09 2.90
CA ASP A 216 9.82 2.97 3.12
C ASP A 216 9.43 4.37 3.65
N TYR A 217 8.15 4.57 3.97
CA TYR A 217 7.59 5.83 4.48
C TYR A 217 7.76 7.03 3.55
N SER A 218 7.99 6.80 2.26
CA SER A 218 8.09 7.84 1.25
C SER A 218 6.75 8.30 0.69
N LYS A 219 5.67 7.57 0.99
CA LYS A 219 4.32 7.90 0.54
C LYS A 219 3.30 7.76 1.66
N LEU A 220 2.37 8.71 1.67
CA LEU A 220 1.15 8.69 2.48
C LEU A 220 -0.03 8.44 1.54
N THR A 221 -0.85 7.44 1.84
CA THR A 221 -2.10 7.19 1.13
C THR A 221 -3.26 7.47 2.06
N ILE A 222 -4.27 8.19 1.57
CA ILE A 222 -5.55 8.41 2.23
C ILE A 222 -6.60 7.62 1.46
N GLU A 223 -7.33 6.77 2.16
CA GLU A 223 -8.40 5.93 1.60
C GLU A 223 -9.72 6.27 2.28
N GLY A 224 -10.82 6.26 1.50
CA GLY A 224 -12.15 6.57 2.01
C GLY A 224 -12.74 7.86 1.44
N PRO A 225 -13.77 8.43 2.08
CA PRO A 225 -14.52 9.56 1.54
C PRO A 225 -13.82 10.91 1.70
N ALA A 226 -12.83 11.05 2.60
CA ALA A 226 -12.17 12.31 2.87
C ALA A 226 -11.04 12.62 1.89
N ASN A 227 -10.86 13.88 1.56
CA ASN A 227 -9.75 14.39 0.76
C ASN A 227 -8.60 14.90 1.66
N LEU A 228 -7.42 15.04 1.11
CA LEU A 228 -6.38 15.85 1.75
C LEU A 228 -6.79 17.33 1.68
N LEU A 229 -6.51 18.08 2.73
CA LEU A 229 -6.77 19.52 2.79
C LEU A 229 -6.10 20.23 1.59
N GLY A 230 -6.86 20.99 0.81
CA GLY A 230 -6.39 21.69 -0.40
C GLY A 230 -6.22 20.82 -1.64
N SER A 231 -6.45 19.51 -1.58
CA SER A 231 -6.19 18.62 -2.72
C SER A 231 -7.19 18.76 -3.87
N MET A 232 -8.35 19.33 -3.62
CA MET A 232 -9.39 19.48 -4.65
C MET A 232 -8.95 20.43 -5.78
N GLU A 233 -8.13 21.41 -5.49
CA GLU A 233 -7.62 22.38 -6.48
C GLU A 233 -6.45 21.85 -7.29
N GLY A 234 -5.57 21.04 -6.69
CA GLY A 234 -4.35 20.52 -7.31
C GLY A 234 -4.41 19.07 -7.80
N GLY A 235 -5.55 18.44 -7.61
CA GLY A 235 -5.73 17.02 -7.97
C GLY A 235 -5.12 16.05 -6.96
N GLY A 236 -5.96 15.31 -6.27
CA GLY A 236 -5.57 14.39 -5.20
C GLY A 236 -5.01 13.04 -5.65
N ASN A 237 -4.56 12.89 -6.87
CA ASN A 237 -3.92 11.67 -7.41
C ASN A 237 -4.41 10.34 -6.79
N GLY A 238 -5.73 10.16 -6.64
CA GLY A 238 -6.31 8.97 -6.03
C GLY A 238 -5.95 8.78 -4.55
N GLY A 239 -5.64 9.86 -3.82
CA GLY A 239 -5.31 9.84 -2.41
C GLY A 239 -3.86 9.45 -2.09
N VAL A 240 -2.98 9.33 -3.09
CA VAL A 240 -1.57 8.95 -2.89
C VAL A 240 -0.67 10.18 -3.02
N PHE A 241 0.09 10.47 -1.96
CA PHE A 241 0.97 11.62 -1.87
C PHE A 241 2.41 11.19 -1.58
N GLN A 242 3.38 11.78 -2.26
CA GLN A 242 4.79 11.64 -1.89
C GLN A 242 5.08 12.49 -0.65
N ILE A 243 5.80 11.93 0.29
CA ILE A 243 6.28 12.65 1.47
C ILE A 243 7.63 13.26 1.13
N VAL A 244 7.65 14.59 1.02
CA VAL A 244 8.89 15.34 0.81
C VAL A 244 9.60 15.59 2.14
N GLU A 245 8.81 15.91 3.17
CA GLU A 245 9.28 16.10 4.53
C GLU A 245 8.17 15.71 5.51
N LEU A 246 8.54 14.98 6.56
CA LEU A 246 7.65 14.69 7.69
C LEU A 246 8.47 14.73 8.98
N THR A 247 8.18 15.70 9.80
CA THR A 247 8.79 15.93 11.12
C THR A 247 7.71 16.14 12.18
N ALA A 248 8.11 16.36 13.42
CA ALA A 248 7.16 16.69 14.48
C ALA A 248 6.39 18.00 14.18
N ASP A 249 6.99 18.92 13.46
CA ASP A 249 6.49 20.30 13.29
C ASP A 249 6.11 20.64 11.85
N LYS A 250 6.36 19.74 10.90
CA LYS A 250 6.13 20.02 9.49
C LYS A 250 5.81 18.78 8.68
N MET A 251 4.82 18.90 7.79
CA MET A 251 4.50 17.90 6.79
C MET A 251 4.45 18.55 5.42
N VAL A 252 5.25 18.06 4.47
CA VAL A 252 5.26 18.50 3.07
C VAL A 252 4.89 17.31 2.19
N LEU A 253 3.77 17.46 1.50
CA LEU A 253 3.25 16.44 0.59
C LEU A 253 3.32 16.95 -0.85
N PHE A 254 3.53 16.02 -1.79
CA PHE A 254 3.74 16.32 -3.20
C PHE A 254 3.04 15.31 -4.11
N VAL A 255 2.48 15.82 -5.19
CA VAL A 255 1.97 15.01 -6.31
C VAL A 255 2.71 15.44 -7.58
N PRO A 256 3.50 14.55 -8.22
CA PRO A 256 4.31 14.91 -9.38
C PRO A 256 3.51 15.00 -10.69
N ASP A 257 2.35 14.34 -10.76
CA ASP A 257 1.54 14.24 -11.98
C ASP A 257 0.10 14.65 -11.66
N ALA A 258 -0.05 15.92 -11.36
CA ALA A 258 -1.31 16.57 -11.02
C ALA A 258 -2.00 17.16 -12.25
N ALA A 259 -3.06 17.93 -12.03
CA ALA A 259 -3.75 18.66 -13.07
C ALA A 259 -2.78 19.54 -13.88
N TRP A 260 -3.03 19.70 -15.18
CA TRP A 260 -2.24 20.50 -16.13
C TRP A 260 -0.79 20.05 -16.36
N ALA A 261 -0.48 18.76 -16.11
CA ALA A 261 0.86 18.19 -16.21
C ALA A 261 1.90 18.95 -15.35
N THR A 262 1.51 19.30 -14.14
CA THR A 262 2.33 20.02 -13.16
C THR A 262 2.51 19.18 -11.89
N GLY A 263 3.51 19.51 -11.09
CA GLY A 263 3.57 19.09 -9.69
C GLY A 263 2.71 20.01 -8.81
N TRP A 264 2.24 19.44 -7.69
CA TRP A 264 1.61 20.24 -6.64
C TRP A 264 2.19 19.87 -5.29
N THR A 265 2.45 20.89 -4.48
CA THR A 265 3.05 20.76 -3.15
C THR A 265 2.16 21.46 -2.12
N TRP A 266 1.93 20.76 -1.00
CA TRP A 266 1.18 21.25 0.16
C TRP A 266 2.11 21.26 1.36
N VAL A 267 2.07 22.33 2.14
CA VAL A 267 2.88 22.48 3.35
C VAL A 267 1.96 22.66 4.55
N PHE A 268 2.12 21.78 5.52
CA PHE A 268 1.31 21.74 6.73
C PHE A 268 2.17 21.87 7.97
N ARG A 269 1.57 22.39 9.04
CA ARG A 269 2.10 22.41 10.41
C ARG A 269 1.08 21.84 11.39
N PRO A 270 1.48 21.41 12.58
CA PRO A 270 0.53 21.11 13.65
C PRO A 270 -0.32 22.33 13.98
N ALA A 271 -1.59 22.09 14.33
CA ALA A 271 -2.43 23.12 14.94
C ALA A 271 -1.89 23.45 16.35
N GLU A 272 -1.97 24.71 16.74
CA GLU A 272 -1.61 25.18 18.08
C GLU A 272 -2.66 24.78 19.13
#